data_0a8f46b7249722b7607b67a1cf5ed980
#
_entry.id   0a8f46b7249722b7607b67a1cf5ed980
#
_cell.length_a   1.000
_cell.length_b   1.000
_cell.length_c   1.000
_cell.angle_alpha   90.00
_cell.angle_beta   90.00
_cell.angle_gamma   90.00
#
_symmetry.space_group_name_H-M   'P 1'
#
loop_
_entity.id
_entity.type
_entity.pdbx_description
1 polymer ?
#
loop_
_entity_poly.entity_id
_entity_poly.type
_entity_poly.pdbx_seq_one_letter_code
_entity_poly.pdbx_strand_id
1 'polypeptide(L)'
;PDQQFANLYWFRYDWFNDPKTKDDFKAKYGYDLGVPVNWSAYEDIAEFFTGRDMSYMGGPATVVYGNMDYGKKDPSLGWRYTDAWMSMAGMGDVGEPNGLPVDEWGIRVNEKSQPVGSCVARGGSTNDAAAVYAVTKAIEWLQKYSPPEAAGMTFGEAGPVPAQGAIAQQMFWYTAFTAASVEPGTPVMNEDGTPKWRMAPSPHGVYWQEG
;
A
#
# COMPACT_ATOMS: atom_id res chain seq x y z
N PRO A 1 8.07 -13.38 -19.70
CA PRO A 1 7.21 -13.69 -18.56
C PRO A 1 5.78 -13.34 -18.91
N ASP A 2 4.85 -14.24 -18.64
CA ASP A 2 3.45 -14.12 -19.04
C ASP A 2 2.62 -13.31 -18.04
N GLN A 3 3.19 -12.99 -16.88
CA GLN A 3 2.53 -12.19 -15.83
C GLN A 3 3.53 -11.22 -15.22
N GLN A 4 3.08 -9.98 -15.07
CA GLN A 4 3.78 -8.96 -14.31
C GLN A 4 2.95 -8.64 -13.08
N PHE A 5 3.60 -8.66 -11.90
CA PHE A 5 2.97 -8.28 -10.65
C PHE A 5 3.45 -6.89 -10.28
N ALA A 6 2.75 -5.87 -10.73
CA ALA A 6 3.04 -4.50 -10.33
C ALA A 6 2.19 -4.11 -9.13
N ASN A 7 2.82 -3.51 -8.12
CA ASN A 7 2.10 -2.76 -7.10
C ASN A 7 1.64 -1.45 -7.72
N LEU A 8 0.36 -1.16 -7.59
CA LEU A 8 -0.24 0.08 -8.04
C LEU A 8 -0.97 0.74 -6.88
N TYR A 9 -1.14 2.03 -7.00
CA TYR A 9 -1.98 2.79 -6.09
C TYR A 9 -3.45 2.63 -6.48
N TRP A 10 -4.29 2.25 -5.52
CA TRP A 10 -5.73 2.08 -5.66
C TRP A 10 -6.45 3.05 -4.75
N PHE A 11 -7.52 3.67 -5.22
CA PHE A 11 -8.29 4.66 -4.47
C PHE A 11 -9.76 4.67 -4.85
N ARG A 12 -10.59 5.12 -3.92
CA ARG A 12 -12.03 5.31 -4.11
C ARG A 12 -12.25 6.57 -4.95
N TYR A 13 -12.43 6.37 -6.24
CA TYR A 13 -12.61 7.46 -7.21
C TYR A 13 -13.86 8.30 -6.92
N ASP A 14 -14.94 7.67 -6.47
CA ASP A 14 -16.16 8.34 -6.05
C ASP A 14 -15.90 9.30 -4.88
N TRP A 15 -15.18 8.87 -3.84
CA TRP A 15 -14.87 9.71 -2.68
C TRP A 15 -13.87 10.83 -3.02
N PHE A 16 -12.90 10.54 -3.85
CA PHE A 16 -11.89 11.53 -4.28
C PHE A 16 -12.47 12.61 -5.19
N ASN A 17 -13.60 12.37 -5.84
CA ASN A 17 -14.26 13.33 -6.71
C ASN A 17 -15.50 13.99 -6.09
N ASP A 18 -15.87 13.61 -4.86
CA ASP A 18 -16.93 14.29 -4.13
C ASP A 18 -16.52 15.72 -3.78
N PRO A 19 -17.30 16.73 -4.16
CA PRO A 19 -16.97 18.15 -3.90
C PRO A 19 -16.72 18.45 -2.43
N LYS A 20 -17.59 17.94 -1.53
CA LYS A 20 -17.46 18.16 -0.09
C LYS A 20 -16.16 17.55 0.44
N THR A 21 -15.84 16.36 0.02
CA THR A 21 -14.60 15.66 0.41
C THR A 21 -13.37 16.46 -0.04
N LYS A 22 -13.36 16.97 -1.27
CA LYS A 22 -12.27 17.81 -1.79
C LYS A 22 -12.09 19.11 -1.01
N ASP A 23 -13.21 19.79 -0.72
CA ASP A 23 -13.16 21.05 0.03
C ASP A 23 -12.66 20.84 1.45
N ASP A 24 -13.13 19.80 2.12
CA ASP A 24 -12.71 19.45 3.48
C ASP A 24 -11.21 19.07 3.53
N PHE A 25 -10.74 18.30 2.55
CA PHE A 25 -9.33 17.92 2.44
C PHE A 25 -8.44 19.16 2.21
N LYS A 26 -8.81 19.99 1.26
CA LYS A 26 -8.09 21.23 0.97
C LYS A 26 -8.05 22.17 2.16
N ALA A 27 -9.15 22.27 2.90
CA ALA A 27 -9.20 23.08 4.11
C ALA A 27 -8.24 22.57 5.21
N LYS A 28 -8.03 21.25 5.29
CA LYS A 28 -7.16 20.64 6.30
C LYS A 28 -5.68 20.70 5.91
N TYR A 29 -5.35 20.38 4.65
CA TYR A 29 -3.95 20.18 4.22
C TYR A 29 -3.40 21.30 3.31
N GLY A 30 -4.26 22.19 2.81
CA GLY A 30 -3.85 23.34 2.00
C GLY A 30 -3.61 23.03 0.51
N TYR A 31 -3.81 21.79 0.06
CA TYR A 31 -3.72 21.37 -1.33
C TYR A 31 -4.89 20.50 -1.77
N ASP A 32 -5.04 20.26 -3.06
CA ASP A 32 -6.19 19.54 -3.61
C ASP A 32 -6.06 18.02 -3.40
N LEU A 33 -7.16 17.36 -3.00
CA LEU A 33 -7.25 15.91 -2.94
C LEU A 33 -7.10 15.32 -4.36
N GLY A 34 -6.18 14.40 -4.51
CA GLY A 34 -5.91 13.72 -5.78
C GLY A 34 -5.05 12.46 -5.57
N VAL A 35 -4.54 11.92 -6.68
CA VAL A 35 -3.57 10.82 -6.62
C VAL A 35 -2.30 11.33 -5.93
N PRO A 36 -1.82 10.66 -4.86
CA PRO A 36 -0.65 11.11 -4.13
C PRO A 36 0.60 11.02 -5.00
N VAL A 37 1.32 12.13 -5.12
CA VAL A 37 2.57 12.17 -5.88
C VAL A 37 3.74 11.61 -5.09
N ASN A 38 3.63 11.62 -3.77
CA ASN A 38 4.67 11.21 -2.83
C ASN A 38 4.07 10.51 -1.59
N TRP A 39 4.93 9.99 -0.72
CA TRP A 39 4.49 9.22 0.45
C TRP A 39 3.89 10.09 1.55
N SER A 40 4.26 11.37 1.66
CA SER A 40 3.61 12.29 2.60
C SER A 40 2.15 12.54 2.20
N ALA A 41 1.89 12.79 0.92
CA ALA A 41 0.53 12.93 0.43
C ALA A 41 -0.29 11.64 0.62
N TYR A 42 0.35 10.46 0.47
CA TYR A 42 -0.30 9.18 0.79
C TYR A 42 -0.72 9.09 2.26
N GLU A 43 0.16 9.51 3.19
CA GLU A 43 -0.13 9.53 4.63
C GLU A 43 -1.25 10.53 4.96
N ASP A 44 -1.21 11.75 4.39
CA ASP A 44 -2.26 12.76 4.58
C ASP A 44 -3.64 12.24 4.16
N ILE A 45 -3.71 11.54 3.04
CA ILE A 45 -4.95 10.92 2.56
C ILE A 45 -5.40 9.81 3.52
N ALA A 46 -4.48 8.97 3.99
CA ALA A 46 -4.79 7.91 4.93
C ALA A 46 -5.35 8.48 6.25
N GLU A 47 -4.72 9.51 6.79
CA GLU A 47 -5.19 10.21 7.99
C GLU A 47 -6.54 10.88 7.77
N PHE A 48 -6.72 11.54 6.63
CA PHE A 48 -7.95 12.27 6.33
C PHE A 48 -9.20 11.39 6.32
N PHE A 49 -9.10 10.21 5.72
CA PHE A 49 -10.24 9.31 5.62
C PHE A 49 -10.46 8.47 6.88
N THR A 50 -9.44 8.22 7.68
CA THR A 50 -9.58 7.36 8.87
C THR A 50 -10.56 7.96 9.88
N GLY A 51 -11.59 7.20 10.21
CA GLY A 51 -12.66 7.61 11.13
C GLY A 51 -13.68 8.59 10.54
N ARG A 52 -13.55 8.93 9.25
CA ARG A 52 -14.50 9.82 8.58
C ARG A 52 -15.81 9.09 8.29
N ASP A 53 -16.92 9.77 8.49
CA ASP A 53 -18.24 9.32 8.06
C ASP A 53 -18.43 9.61 6.57
N MET A 54 -18.48 8.54 5.77
CA MET A 54 -18.75 8.59 4.33
C MET A 54 -20.12 8.02 3.97
N SER A 55 -21.01 7.84 4.94
CA SER A 55 -22.33 7.24 4.72
C SER A 55 -23.21 8.07 3.76
N TYR A 56 -22.98 9.38 3.69
CA TYR A 56 -23.68 10.26 2.76
C TYR A 56 -23.38 9.95 1.27
N MET A 57 -22.33 9.20 0.99
CA MET A 57 -21.98 8.71 -0.34
C MET A 57 -22.66 7.38 -0.70
N GLY A 58 -23.61 6.91 0.13
CA GLY A 58 -24.36 5.68 -0.12
C GLY A 58 -23.60 4.39 0.20
N GLY A 59 -22.50 4.48 0.93
CA GLY A 59 -21.74 3.30 1.38
C GLY A 59 -22.29 2.71 2.68
N PRO A 60 -21.96 1.44 2.99
CA PRO A 60 -22.38 0.78 4.22
C PRO A 60 -21.61 1.28 5.45
N ALA A 61 -20.53 2.02 5.26
CA ALA A 61 -19.60 2.35 6.32
C ALA A 61 -19.85 3.73 6.92
N THR A 62 -20.21 3.75 8.18
CA THR A 62 -20.15 4.93 9.02
C THR A 62 -18.75 5.22 9.54
N VAL A 63 -17.87 4.21 9.53
CA VAL A 63 -16.45 4.33 9.87
C VAL A 63 -15.63 3.84 8.68
N VAL A 64 -14.74 4.68 8.21
CA VAL A 64 -13.85 4.43 7.09
C VAL A 64 -12.42 4.34 7.59
N TYR A 65 -11.64 3.50 6.94
CA TYR A 65 -10.20 3.40 7.14
C TYR A 65 -9.48 4.01 5.93
N GLY A 66 -8.49 4.82 6.22
CA GLY A 66 -7.76 5.53 5.18
C GLY A 66 -6.88 4.63 4.34
N ASN A 67 -6.44 3.50 4.89
CA ASN A 67 -5.55 2.56 4.24
C ASN A 67 -5.99 1.11 4.49
N MET A 68 -5.52 0.19 3.65
CA MET A 68 -5.55 -1.25 3.90
C MET A 68 -4.18 -1.84 3.64
N ASP A 69 -3.70 -2.59 4.60
CA ASP A 69 -2.46 -3.36 4.50
C ASP A 69 -2.61 -4.65 5.29
N TYR A 70 -1.55 -5.44 5.42
CA TYR A 70 -1.54 -6.67 6.20
C TYR A 70 -0.19 -6.86 6.89
N GLY A 71 -0.19 -7.52 8.05
CA GLY A 71 1.00 -7.61 8.89
C GLY A 71 1.27 -8.98 9.53
N LYS A 72 0.46 -10.01 9.23
CA LYS A 72 0.66 -11.35 9.79
C LYS A 72 2.01 -11.92 9.40
N LYS A 73 2.71 -12.50 10.36
CA LYS A 73 3.97 -13.23 10.12
C LYS A 73 3.71 -14.49 9.29
N ASP A 74 3.85 -14.34 8.00
CA ASP A 74 3.52 -15.30 6.95
C ASP A 74 4.46 -15.03 5.75
N PRO A 75 4.71 -15.99 4.83
CA PRO A 75 5.55 -15.75 3.66
C PRO A 75 5.16 -14.53 2.82
N SER A 76 3.88 -14.20 2.75
CA SER A 76 3.40 -13.03 1.99
C SER A 76 3.87 -11.68 2.55
N LEU A 77 4.23 -11.62 3.83
CA LEU A 77 4.79 -10.40 4.42
C LEU A 77 6.14 -10.03 3.80
N GLY A 78 6.94 -11.02 3.39
CA GLY A 78 8.19 -10.79 2.69
C GLY A 78 8.01 -10.04 1.38
N TRP A 79 6.97 -10.37 0.61
CA TRP A 79 6.64 -9.66 -0.63
C TRP A 79 6.25 -8.21 -0.34
N ARG A 80 5.44 -8.01 0.69
CA ARG A 80 5.00 -6.67 1.09
C ARG A 80 6.17 -5.80 1.54
N TYR A 81 7.09 -6.39 2.27
CA TYR A 81 8.30 -5.74 2.74
C TYR A 81 9.16 -5.24 1.56
N THR A 82 9.44 -6.11 0.59
CA THR A 82 10.32 -5.79 -0.53
C THR A 82 9.67 -4.89 -1.57
N ASP A 83 8.42 -5.16 -1.93
CA ASP A 83 7.79 -4.50 -3.08
C ASP A 83 7.23 -3.11 -2.74
N ALA A 84 6.78 -2.90 -1.50
CA ALA A 84 6.18 -1.63 -1.11
C ALA A 84 7.03 -0.87 -0.09
N TRP A 85 7.30 -1.47 1.06
CA TRP A 85 7.92 -0.74 2.17
C TRP A 85 9.34 -0.33 1.89
N MET A 86 10.14 -1.21 1.27
CA MET A 86 11.52 -0.85 0.92
C MET A 86 11.59 0.19 -0.19
N SER A 87 10.59 0.28 -1.06
CA SER A 87 10.54 1.32 -2.09
C SER A 87 10.41 2.73 -1.49
N MET A 88 9.76 2.88 -0.34
CA MET A 88 9.70 4.15 0.40
C MET A 88 11.08 4.61 0.89
N ALA A 89 11.99 3.70 1.07
CA ALA A 89 13.38 3.99 1.45
C ALA A 89 14.27 4.31 0.25
N GLY A 90 13.72 4.32 -0.97
CA GLY A 90 14.52 4.47 -2.19
C GLY A 90 15.31 3.22 -2.58
N MET A 91 15.02 2.10 -1.96
CA MET A 91 15.73 0.83 -2.21
C MET A 91 15.01 0.03 -3.28
N GLY A 92 15.37 0.25 -4.53
CA GLY A 92 14.79 -0.46 -5.65
C GLY A 92 15.80 -1.16 -6.53
N ASP A 93 17.08 -0.89 -6.32
CA ASP A 93 18.13 -1.39 -7.20
C ASP A 93 18.59 -2.79 -6.83
N VAL A 94 18.90 -3.56 -7.87
CA VAL A 94 19.52 -4.87 -7.73
C VAL A 94 20.88 -4.70 -7.03
N GLY A 95 21.03 -5.38 -5.92
CA GLY A 95 22.31 -5.43 -5.18
C GLY A 95 22.32 -4.69 -3.88
N GLU A 96 21.94 -3.41 -3.83
CA GLU A 96 22.04 -2.64 -2.59
C GLU A 96 21.22 -3.22 -1.44
N PRO A 97 19.93 -3.51 -1.57
CA PRO A 97 19.17 -4.10 -0.47
C PRO A 97 19.62 -5.53 -0.15
N ASN A 98 20.12 -6.27 -1.12
CA ASN A 98 20.49 -7.67 -0.97
C ASN A 98 21.98 -7.90 -0.69
N GLY A 99 22.80 -6.85 -0.80
CA GLY A 99 24.26 -6.93 -0.60
C GLY A 99 25.03 -7.30 -1.86
N LEU A 100 26.32 -6.96 -1.83
CA LEU A 100 27.26 -7.22 -2.93
C LEU A 100 28.26 -8.34 -2.59
N PRO A 101 28.77 -9.05 -3.58
CA PRO A 101 28.31 -9.11 -4.98
C PRO A 101 27.00 -9.87 -5.07
N VAL A 102 26.08 -9.38 -5.88
CA VAL A 102 24.80 -10.03 -6.18
C VAL A 102 24.90 -10.85 -7.45
N ASP A 103 24.23 -11.98 -7.48
CA ASP A 103 23.86 -12.63 -8.73
C ASP A 103 22.66 -11.93 -9.36
N GLU A 104 22.27 -12.36 -10.54
CA GLU A 104 21.13 -11.80 -11.26
C GLU A 104 19.78 -11.92 -10.53
N TRP A 105 19.73 -12.76 -9.50
CA TRP A 105 18.55 -13.02 -8.67
C TRP A 105 18.61 -12.32 -7.31
N GLY A 106 19.72 -11.70 -6.97
CA GLY A 106 19.94 -11.07 -5.67
C GLY A 106 20.09 -12.05 -4.51
N ILE A 107 20.18 -13.35 -4.77
CA ILE A 107 20.29 -14.41 -3.75
C ILE A 107 21.52 -15.25 -4.03
N ARG A 108 22.33 -15.46 -3.00
CA ARG A 108 23.43 -16.43 -3.07
C ARG A 108 23.06 -17.69 -2.31
N VAL A 109 23.34 -18.82 -2.94
CA VAL A 109 23.15 -20.13 -2.35
C VAL A 109 24.42 -20.92 -2.41
N ASN A 110 24.63 -21.84 -1.47
CA ASN A 110 25.69 -22.82 -1.50
C ASN A 110 25.32 -23.99 -2.44
N GLU A 111 26.19 -24.97 -2.54
CA GLU A 111 26.00 -26.18 -3.36
C GLU A 111 24.73 -26.99 -3.00
N LYS A 112 24.18 -26.78 -1.81
CA LYS A 112 22.94 -27.40 -1.32
C LYS A 112 21.72 -26.55 -1.52
N SER A 113 21.79 -25.47 -2.31
CA SER A 113 20.72 -24.50 -2.54
C SER A 113 20.23 -23.79 -1.27
N GLN A 114 21.09 -23.67 -0.25
CA GLN A 114 20.78 -22.95 0.99
C GLN A 114 21.30 -21.52 0.90
N PRO A 115 20.53 -20.49 1.34
CA PRO A 115 20.98 -19.11 1.34
C PRO A 115 22.29 -18.93 2.13
N VAL A 116 23.22 -18.17 1.57
CA VAL A 116 24.52 -17.89 2.17
C VAL A 116 24.49 -16.50 2.81
N GLY A 117 24.44 -16.48 4.12
CA GLY A 117 24.40 -15.26 4.91
C GLY A 117 23.09 -14.47 4.76
N SER A 118 22.93 -13.45 5.58
CA SER A 118 21.85 -12.46 5.44
C SER A 118 22.23 -11.41 4.40
N CYS A 119 21.28 -10.61 3.94
CA CYS A 119 21.57 -9.49 3.05
C CYS A 119 22.51 -8.48 3.73
N VAL A 120 22.35 -8.20 5.01
CA VAL A 120 23.22 -7.34 5.80
C VAL A 120 24.65 -7.87 5.88
N ALA A 121 24.82 -9.19 6.10
CA ALA A 121 26.15 -9.81 6.12
C ALA A 121 26.88 -9.74 4.76
N ARG A 122 26.13 -9.52 3.67
CA ARG A 122 26.67 -9.32 2.32
C ARG A 122 26.84 -7.84 1.94
N GLY A 123 26.68 -6.91 2.89
CA GLY A 123 26.77 -5.48 2.64
C GLY A 123 25.47 -4.85 2.13
N GLY A 124 24.34 -5.53 2.28
CA GLY A 124 23.03 -5.00 1.93
C GLY A 124 22.52 -4.01 2.96
N SER A 125 21.58 -3.16 2.57
CA SER A 125 21.13 -1.98 3.31
C SER A 125 19.73 -2.12 3.93
N THR A 126 19.20 -3.33 4.05
CA THR A 126 17.85 -3.56 4.62
C THR A 126 17.71 -3.21 6.11
N ASN A 127 18.78 -2.85 6.79
CA ASN A 127 18.80 -2.36 8.17
C ASN A 127 19.40 -0.96 8.30
N ASP A 128 19.60 -0.25 7.22
CA ASP A 128 20.03 1.13 7.22
C ASP A 128 18.93 2.06 7.76
N ALA A 129 19.30 3.26 8.16
CA ALA A 129 18.36 4.23 8.75
C ALA A 129 17.12 4.46 7.87
N ALA A 130 17.30 4.55 6.55
CA ALA A 130 16.20 4.72 5.60
C ALA A 130 15.24 3.51 5.58
N ALA A 131 15.78 2.29 5.57
CA ALA A 131 14.99 1.07 5.60
C ALA A 131 14.21 0.93 6.90
N VAL A 132 14.86 1.18 8.03
CA VAL A 132 14.23 1.17 9.36
C VAL A 132 13.11 2.21 9.43
N TYR A 133 13.35 3.41 8.90
CA TYR A 133 12.34 4.47 8.85
C TYR A 133 11.12 4.05 8.01
N ALA A 134 11.33 3.55 6.81
CA ALA A 134 10.26 3.11 5.92
C ALA A 134 9.39 2.01 6.54
N VAL A 135 10.03 1.00 7.14
CA VAL A 135 9.29 -0.09 7.83
C VAL A 135 8.55 0.43 9.04
N THR A 136 9.14 1.35 9.81
CA THR A 136 8.48 1.99 10.95
C THR A 136 7.22 2.74 10.50
N LYS A 137 7.32 3.53 9.42
CA LYS A 137 6.18 4.23 8.84
C LYS A 137 5.09 3.28 8.35
N ALA A 138 5.45 2.21 7.65
CA ALA A 138 4.49 1.21 7.19
C ALA A 138 3.73 0.56 8.36
N ILE A 139 4.43 0.23 9.45
CA ILE A 139 3.82 -0.30 10.68
C ILE A 139 2.89 0.73 11.33
N GLU A 140 3.33 1.99 11.43
CA GLU A 140 2.49 3.07 11.95
C GLU A 140 1.20 3.24 11.13
N TRP A 141 1.29 3.23 9.81
CA TRP A 141 0.12 3.35 8.94
C TRP A 141 -0.82 2.15 9.06
N LEU A 142 -0.26 0.94 9.16
CA LEU A 142 -1.04 -0.27 9.42
C LEU A 142 -1.83 -0.16 10.73
N GLN A 143 -1.21 0.36 11.78
CA GLN A 143 -1.83 0.49 13.11
C GLN A 143 -2.82 1.65 13.21
N LYS A 144 -2.53 2.78 12.54
CA LYS A 144 -3.33 4.00 12.67
C LYS A 144 -4.46 4.10 11.67
N TYR A 145 -4.24 3.63 10.44
CA TYR A 145 -5.11 3.94 9.30
C TYR A 145 -5.76 2.73 8.65
N SER A 146 -5.40 1.51 9.06
CA SER A 146 -6.03 0.28 8.60
C SER A 146 -7.00 -0.29 9.63
N PRO A 147 -7.92 -1.20 9.23
CA PRO A 147 -8.75 -1.92 10.18
C PRO A 147 -7.90 -2.59 11.29
N PRO A 148 -8.35 -2.60 12.54
CA PRO A 148 -7.56 -3.14 13.66
C PRO A 148 -7.08 -4.58 13.46
N GLU A 149 -7.86 -5.40 12.77
CA GLU A 149 -7.57 -6.79 12.44
C GLU A 149 -6.50 -6.95 11.35
N ALA A 150 -6.21 -5.92 10.57
CA ALA A 150 -5.31 -5.96 9.42
C ALA A 150 -3.88 -6.41 9.80
N ALA A 151 -3.41 -6.02 10.98
CA ALA A 151 -2.10 -6.46 11.50
C ALA A 151 -1.99 -7.98 11.69
N GLY A 152 -3.11 -8.68 11.86
CA GLY A 152 -3.20 -10.13 11.99
C GLY A 152 -3.56 -10.87 10.70
N MET A 153 -3.72 -10.16 9.58
CA MET A 153 -4.13 -10.74 8.29
C MET A 153 -2.94 -11.13 7.43
N THR A 154 -3.13 -12.19 6.65
CA THR A 154 -2.28 -12.54 5.50
C THR A 154 -2.71 -11.74 4.27
N PHE A 155 -1.92 -11.83 3.20
CA PHE A 155 -2.28 -11.33 1.87
C PHE A 155 -3.69 -11.79 1.42
N GLY A 156 -3.99 -13.08 1.56
CA GLY A 156 -5.28 -13.64 1.12
C GLY A 156 -6.47 -13.17 1.96
N GLU A 157 -6.27 -12.91 3.25
CA GLU A 157 -7.31 -12.39 4.14
C GLU A 157 -7.54 -10.88 3.94
N ALA A 158 -6.50 -10.12 3.62
CA ALA A 158 -6.56 -8.67 3.38
C ALA A 158 -7.18 -8.31 2.02
N GLY A 159 -6.95 -9.14 1.00
CA GLY A 159 -7.36 -8.87 -0.38
C GLY A 159 -8.83 -8.53 -0.57
N PRO A 160 -9.79 -9.26 0.03
CA PRO A 160 -11.23 -8.97 -0.12
C PRO A 160 -11.73 -7.75 0.69
N VAL A 161 -10.98 -7.25 1.66
CA VAL A 161 -11.44 -6.20 2.58
C VAL A 161 -11.86 -4.91 1.87
N PRO A 162 -11.12 -4.39 0.87
CA PRO A 162 -11.53 -3.18 0.16
C PRO A 162 -12.88 -3.29 -0.56
N ALA A 163 -13.29 -4.49 -0.96
CA ALA A 163 -14.59 -4.73 -1.61
C ALA A 163 -15.78 -4.52 -0.66
N GLN A 164 -15.55 -4.53 0.65
CA GLN A 164 -16.57 -4.26 1.67
C GLN A 164 -16.95 -2.78 1.75
N GLY A 165 -16.21 -1.89 1.09
CA GLY A 165 -16.58 -0.50 0.90
C GLY A 165 -16.10 0.48 1.97
N ALA A 166 -15.33 0.04 2.96
CA ALA A 166 -14.87 0.87 4.09
C ALA A 166 -13.43 1.39 3.96
N ILE A 167 -12.74 1.12 2.85
CA ILE A 167 -11.34 1.49 2.63
C ILE A 167 -11.26 2.63 1.61
N ALA A 168 -10.44 3.64 1.87
CA ALA A 168 -10.26 4.78 0.98
C ALA A 168 -9.19 4.57 -0.08
N GLN A 169 -8.04 4.02 0.32
CA GLN A 169 -6.91 3.76 -0.58
C GLN A 169 -6.13 2.52 -0.18
N GLN A 170 -5.34 2.00 -1.11
CA GLN A 170 -4.45 0.87 -0.88
C GLN A 170 -3.33 0.82 -1.92
N MET A 171 -2.14 0.40 -1.50
CA MET A 171 -1.10 -0.09 -2.39
C MET A 171 -1.24 -1.59 -2.52
N PHE A 172 -1.48 -2.10 -3.73
CA PHE A 172 -1.67 -3.54 -3.91
C PHE A 172 -1.36 -4.00 -5.34
N TRP A 173 -1.07 -5.28 -5.49
CA TRP A 173 -0.83 -5.87 -6.82
C TRP A 173 -2.11 -5.84 -7.65
N TYR A 174 -2.02 -5.35 -8.87
CA TYR A 174 -3.19 -5.17 -9.73
C TYR A 174 -3.96 -6.46 -9.99
N THR A 175 -3.26 -7.58 -10.12
CA THR A 175 -3.88 -8.89 -10.36
C THR A 175 -4.70 -9.41 -9.21
N ALA A 176 -4.33 -9.09 -7.98
CA ALA A 176 -5.04 -9.55 -6.80
C ALA A 176 -6.21 -8.64 -6.43
N PHE A 177 -6.05 -7.33 -6.63
CA PHE A 177 -7.06 -6.35 -6.26
C PHE A 177 -8.27 -6.35 -7.22
N THR A 178 -8.04 -6.54 -8.51
CA THR A 178 -9.07 -6.36 -9.54
C THR A 178 -10.25 -7.29 -9.34
N ALA A 179 -10.03 -8.54 -8.97
CA ALA A 179 -11.09 -9.53 -8.83
C ALA A 179 -12.16 -9.11 -7.81
N ALA A 180 -11.70 -8.69 -6.61
CA ALA A 180 -12.62 -8.27 -5.54
C ALA A 180 -13.29 -6.92 -5.82
N SER A 181 -12.62 -6.02 -6.56
CA SER A 181 -13.08 -4.65 -6.77
C SER A 181 -14.08 -4.49 -7.92
N VAL A 182 -14.30 -5.54 -8.70
CA VAL A 182 -15.24 -5.52 -9.84
C VAL A 182 -16.37 -6.53 -9.69
N GLU A 183 -16.52 -7.16 -8.54
CA GLU A 183 -17.56 -8.15 -8.31
C GLU A 183 -18.95 -7.48 -8.23
N PRO A 184 -19.91 -7.86 -9.10
CA PRO A 184 -21.24 -7.28 -9.08
C PRO A 184 -21.94 -7.45 -7.73
N GLY A 185 -22.68 -6.42 -7.32
CA GLY A 185 -23.43 -6.44 -6.07
C GLY A 185 -22.63 -6.08 -4.82
N THR A 186 -21.34 -5.77 -4.97
CA THR A 186 -20.53 -5.24 -3.87
C THR A 186 -20.73 -3.74 -3.68
N PRO A 187 -20.51 -3.18 -2.47
CA PRO A 187 -20.63 -1.75 -2.20
C PRO A 187 -19.71 -0.86 -3.04
N VAL A 188 -18.70 -1.43 -3.67
CA VAL A 188 -17.69 -0.73 -4.49
C VAL A 188 -18.00 -0.72 -5.97
N MET A 189 -19.20 -1.18 -6.35
CA MET A 189 -19.73 -1.08 -7.72
C MET A 189 -20.82 -0.02 -7.78
N ASN A 190 -20.87 0.70 -8.89
CA ASN A 190 -21.98 1.58 -9.25
C ASN A 190 -23.15 0.76 -9.82
N GLU A 191 -24.33 1.36 -9.84
CA GLU A 191 -25.54 0.73 -10.40
C GLU A 191 -25.40 0.42 -11.90
N ASP A 192 -24.60 1.20 -12.63
CA ASP A 192 -24.30 1.03 -14.04
C ASP A 192 -23.25 -0.07 -14.31
N GLY A 193 -22.79 -0.77 -13.27
CA GLY A 193 -21.79 -1.83 -13.38
C GLY A 193 -20.34 -1.33 -13.48
N THR A 194 -20.09 -0.03 -13.29
CA THR A 194 -18.72 0.48 -13.24
C THR A 194 -18.13 0.42 -11.82
N PRO A 195 -16.83 0.10 -11.65
CA PRO A 195 -16.21 0.07 -10.33
C PRO A 195 -15.98 1.48 -9.79
N LYS A 196 -16.17 1.64 -8.47
CA LYS A 196 -15.84 2.88 -7.73
C LYS A 196 -14.35 3.04 -7.49
N TRP A 197 -13.57 1.98 -7.63
CA TRP A 197 -12.13 2.00 -7.54
C TRP A 197 -11.48 2.40 -8.86
N ARG A 198 -10.36 3.12 -8.74
CA ARG A 198 -9.43 3.38 -9.87
C ARG A 198 -8.02 3.08 -9.42
N MET A 199 -7.15 2.85 -10.40
CA MET A 199 -5.72 2.67 -10.19
C MET A 199 -4.93 3.84 -10.77
N ALA A 200 -3.77 4.07 -10.19
CA ALA A 200 -2.81 5.08 -10.62
C ALA A 200 -1.39 4.57 -10.36
N PRO A 201 -0.36 5.25 -10.88
CA PRO A 201 1.01 5.00 -10.48
C PRO A 201 1.18 5.11 -8.97
N SER A 202 2.10 4.31 -8.42
CA SER A 202 2.49 4.40 -7.01
C SER A 202 3.08 5.77 -6.69
N PRO A 203 2.96 6.25 -5.45
CA PRO A 203 3.73 7.40 -5.00
C PRO A 203 5.22 7.19 -5.24
N HIS A 204 5.94 8.25 -5.53
CA HIS A 204 7.37 8.20 -5.77
C HIS A 204 8.13 9.12 -4.81
N GLY A 205 9.46 9.04 -4.84
CA GLY A 205 10.31 9.75 -3.90
C GLY A 205 10.44 9.02 -2.56
N VAL A 206 11.29 9.55 -1.71
CA VAL A 206 11.51 9.06 -0.36
C VAL A 206 10.84 10.00 0.63
N TYR A 207 10.22 9.44 1.66
CA TYR A 207 9.37 10.17 2.60
C TYR A 207 10.06 11.41 3.21
N TRP A 208 11.29 11.26 3.69
CA TRP A 208 12.02 12.34 4.39
C TRP A 208 12.57 13.45 3.48
N GLN A 209 12.52 13.28 2.17
CA GLN A 209 12.95 14.35 1.23
C GLN A 209 11.92 15.45 1.09
N GLU A 210 10.77 15.29 1.67
CA GLU A 210 9.63 16.19 1.51
C GLU A 210 9.53 17.22 2.65
N GLY A 211 10.20 16.95 3.75
CA GLY A 211 10.33 17.86 4.87
C GLY A 211 11.56 18.77 4.72
#